data_ef68ce2451f4c4ee149b7afa25c2ce47
#
_entry.id   ef68ce2451f4c4ee149b7afa25c2ce47
#
_cell.length_a   1.000
_cell.length_b   1.000
_cell.length_c   1.000
_cell.angle_alpha   90.00
_cell.angle_beta   90.00
_cell.angle_gamma   90.00
#
_symmetry.space_group_name_H-M   'P 1'
#
loop_
_entity.id
_entity.type
_entity.pdbx_description
1 polymer ?
#
loop_
_entity_poly.entity_id
_entity_poly.type
_entity_poly.pdbx_seq_one_letter_code
_entity_poly.pdbx_strand_id
1 'polypeptide(L)'
;EASTEVLISPEGLNQRFNKAAVQFLQHILAELLNQKLTSSMPISYPYTSVFKRIRILDSTAFQLPDIFSSIYPGAGGCSHTAGVKIQLEYGLLSGQFLHIHTGPGKQHDRTYGSLCAPTVTANDLCIRDLGYFHLKDLQHIQDKKAYYISRIKSNTRIYQKNLNPDYFQDGRIKKGTEYIQIDMEVLMNSLQPGQTYEISDAYVGMTDKVPARVIVHRLTDEQQQKRLRDQAIREKKKGMKYSPRSKRLSGINVYMTNASTNIVPMGQVHDRYSLRWQIEILFKTWKSFFHIHHCKKIKRERLECHLYGQLIAILLCSSTMFQMRQLLLMKKKRELSEYKAIYMIKDYFFLLFQSIQKDTQELSKVLLRPFNLLQQNGRKSHRYEKKTIFDILGVIYNCTMFDNQGA
;
A
#
# COMPACT_ATOMS: atom_id res chain seq x y z
N GLU A 1 -0.57 -10.19 33.97
CA GLU A 1 -0.69 -9.87 35.42
C GLU A 1 -1.74 -8.77 35.66
N ALA A 2 -1.81 -7.72 34.86
CA ALA A 2 -2.75 -6.62 35.11
C ALA A 2 -4.23 -6.92 34.71
N SER A 3 -4.46 -7.99 33.96
CA SER A 3 -5.80 -8.31 33.43
C SER A 3 -6.37 -9.63 33.93
N THR A 4 -5.55 -10.45 34.56
CA THR A 4 -5.97 -11.73 35.14
C THR A 4 -5.29 -11.89 36.51
N GLU A 5 -5.99 -12.41 37.49
CA GLU A 5 -5.44 -12.72 38.83
C GLU A 5 -4.45 -13.90 38.82
N VAL A 6 -4.12 -14.41 37.64
CA VAL A 6 -3.20 -15.55 37.48
C VAL A 6 -1.76 -15.07 37.52
N LEU A 7 -1.08 -15.42 38.58
CA LEU A 7 0.34 -15.23 38.72
C LEU A 7 1.10 -16.35 37.99
N ILE A 8 1.99 -15.97 37.08
CA ILE A 8 2.85 -16.89 36.34
C ILE A 8 4.32 -16.46 36.47
N SER A 9 5.22 -17.42 36.77
CA SER A 9 6.63 -17.12 36.77
C SER A 9 7.16 -16.78 35.36
N PRO A 10 8.25 -16.00 35.25
CA PRO A 10 8.85 -15.71 33.94
C PRO A 10 9.22 -16.99 33.17
N GLU A 11 9.68 -18.02 33.84
CA GLU A 11 10.00 -19.32 33.22
C GLU A 11 8.72 -20.04 32.77
N GLY A 12 7.68 -20.09 33.60
CA GLY A 12 6.39 -20.66 33.26
C GLY A 12 5.76 -19.97 32.07
N LEU A 13 5.89 -18.63 31.96
CA LEU A 13 5.47 -17.87 30.80
C LEU A 13 6.30 -18.22 29.55
N ASN A 14 7.63 -18.36 29.70
CA ASN A 14 8.51 -18.70 28.60
C ASN A 14 8.21 -20.09 28.00
N GLN A 15 7.86 -21.07 28.84
CA GLN A 15 7.44 -22.42 28.40
C GLN A 15 6.14 -22.40 27.59
N ARG A 16 5.25 -21.45 27.85
CA ARG A 16 3.98 -21.32 27.11
C ARG A 16 4.14 -20.77 25.69
N PHE A 17 5.25 -20.14 25.37
CA PHE A 17 5.58 -19.80 23.98
C PHE A 17 6.02 -21.06 23.24
N ASN A 18 5.08 -21.84 22.73
CA ASN A 18 5.28 -23.09 22.00
C ASN A 18 4.50 -23.08 20.67
N LYS A 19 4.61 -24.15 19.89
CA LYS A 19 3.93 -24.26 18.58
C LYS A 19 2.41 -24.09 18.68
N ALA A 20 1.79 -24.62 19.73
CA ALA A 20 0.34 -24.48 19.93
C ALA A 20 -0.06 -23.02 20.17
N ALA A 21 0.74 -22.26 20.94
CA ALA A 21 0.51 -20.84 21.15
C ALA A 21 0.66 -20.02 19.84
N VAL A 22 1.62 -20.37 18.99
CA VAL A 22 1.77 -19.76 17.66
C VAL A 22 0.54 -20.04 16.81
N GLN A 23 0.10 -21.30 16.71
CA GLN A 23 -1.09 -21.69 15.95
C GLN A 23 -2.35 -21.01 16.46
N PHE A 24 -2.51 -20.90 17.78
CA PHE A 24 -3.62 -20.19 18.40
C PHE A 24 -3.67 -18.71 17.99
N LEU A 25 -2.54 -18.00 18.05
CA LEU A 25 -2.48 -16.60 17.63
C LEU A 25 -2.67 -16.43 16.12
N GLN A 26 -2.17 -17.35 15.30
CA GLN A 26 -2.43 -17.37 13.87
C GLN A 26 -3.93 -17.55 13.59
N HIS A 27 -4.59 -18.44 14.33
CA HIS A 27 -6.02 -18.69 14.19
C HIS A 27 -6.86 -17.47 14.59
N ILE A 28 -6.51 -16.82 15.73
CA ILE A 28 -7.14 -15.56 16.13
C ILE A 28 -6.99 -14.50 15.04
N LEU A 29 -5.78 -14.32 14.50
CA LEU A 29 -5.55 -13.33 13.44
C LEU A 29 -6.40 -13.63 12.20
N ALA A 30 -6.45 -14.90 11.78
CA ALA A 30 -7.26 -15.34 10.64
C ALA A 30 -8.75 -15.09 10.86
N GLU A 31 -9.26 -15.40 12.06
CA GLU A 31 -10.65 -15.18 12.41
C GLU A 31 -11.01 -13.68 12.43
N LEU A 32 -10.17 -12.85 13.02
CA LEU A 32 -10.37 -11.39 13.00
C LEU A 32 -10.36 -10.80 11.58
N LEU A 33 -9.54 -11.36 10.69
CA LEU A 33 -9.54 -10.98 9.26
C LEU A 33 -10.84 -11.42 8.57
N ASN A 34 -11.34 -12.63 8.88
CA ASN A 34 -12.57 -13.18 8.31
C ASN A 34 -13.81 -12.39 8.77
N GLN A 35 -13.85 -11.94 10.01
CA GLN A 35 -14.93 -11.12 10.57
C GLN A 35 -15.03 -9.75 9.91
N LYS A 36 -14.07 -9.40 9.03
CA LYS A 36 -14.07 -8.15 8.26
C LYS A 36 -14.37 -6.96 9.18
N LEU A 37 -13.55 -6.76 10.20
CA LEU A 37 -13.64 -5.64 11.14
C LEU A 37 -13.62 -4.30 10.39
N THR A 38 -14.73 -3.99 9.75
CA THR A 38 -14.90 -2.82 8.89
C THR A 38 -16.02 -1.96 9.40
N SER A 39 -15.96 -0.69 9.07
CA SER A 39 -17.09 0.18 9.28
C SER A 39 -18.25 -0.24 8.36
N SER A 40 -19.45 -0.28 8.92
CA SER A 40 -20.68 -0.60 8.21
C SER A 40 -21.12 0.49 7.22
N MET A 41 -20.53 1.69 7.30
CA MET A 41 -20.90 2.82 6.46
C MET A 41 -19.75 3.20 5.53
N PRO A 42 -19.90 3.02 4.20
CA PRO A 42 -18.88 3.45 3.23
C PRO A 42 -18.78 4.98 3.22
N ILE A 43 -17.55 5.49 3.06
CA ILE A 43 -17.32 6.91 2.76
C ILE A 43 -17.90 7.17 1.37
N SER A 44 -18.88 8.07 1.29
CA SER A 44 -19.42 8.51 0.00
C SER A 44 -18.42 9.41 -0.72
N TYR A 45 -18.15 9.12 -1.98
CA TYR A 45 -17.28 9.91 -2.85
C TYR A 45 -17.75 9.78 -4.31
N PRO A 46 -17.43 10.73 -5.22
CA PRO A 46 -17.98 10.77 -6.59
C PRO A 46 -17.77 9.48 -7.41
N TYR A 47 -16.75 8.69 -7.10
CA TYR A 47 -16.43 7.45 -7.82
C TYR A 47 -16.93 6.17 -7.14
N THR A 48 -17.77 6.27 -6.11
CA THR A 48 -18.32 5.09 -5.39
C THR A 48 -19.12 4.16 -6.30
N SER A 49 -19.76 4.73 -7.32
CA SER A 49 -20.51 3.97 -8.34
C SER A 49 -19.61 3.14 -9.26
N VAL A 50 -18.34 3.51 -9.40
CA VAL A 50 -17.36 2.85 -10.29
C VAL A 50 -16.45 1.92 -9.52
N PHE A 51 -15.87 2.40 -8.42
CA PHE A 51 -14.91 1.62 -7.62
C PHE A 51 -15.57 1.13 -6.33
N LYS A 52 -15.86 -0.16 -6.28
CA LYS A 52 -16.40 -0.81 -5.07
C LYS A 52 -15.39 -0.77 -3.91
N ARG A 53 -14.12 -1.02 -4.20
CA ARG A 53 -13.01 -0.98 -3.24
C ARG A 53 -11.77 -0.38 -3.91
N ILE A 54 -10.97 0.34 -3.14
CA ILE A 54 -9.62 0.74 -3.54
C ILE A 54 -8.66 -0.12 -2.73
N ARG A 55 -7.97 -1.04 -3.40
CA ARG A 55 -7.08 -2.05 -2.82
C ARG A 55 -5.64 -1.60 -3.00
N ILE A 56 -4.92 -1.46 -1.90
CA ILE A 56 -3.51 -1.10 -1.91
C ILE A 56 -2.69 -2.28 -1.40
N LEU A 57 -1.71 -2.71 -2.19
CA LEU A 57 -0.79 -3.80 -1.87
C LEU A 57 0.64 -3.29 -1.80
N ASP A 58 1.29 -3.53 -0.66
CA ASP A 58 2.71 -3.25 -0.45
C ASP A 58 3.28 -4.15 0.65
N SER A 59 4.59 -4.09 0.87
CA SER A 59 5.29 -4.85 1.90
C SER A 59 6.17 -4.00 2.79
N THR A 60 6.37 -4.48 4.03
CA THR A 60 7.40 -3.96 4.91
C THR A 60 8.31 -5.08 5.35
N ALA A 61 9.60 -4.78 5.49
CA ALA A 61 10.59 -5.74 5.95
C ALA A 61 11.44 -5.15 7.08
N PHE A 62 11.97 -6.03 7.92
CA PHE A 62 12.92 -5.70 8.97
C PHE A 62 13.85 -6.87 9.26
N GLN A 63 14.99 -6.54 9.84
CA GLN A 63 16.02 -7.51 10.18
C GLN A 63 15.64 -8.34 11.42
N LEU A 64 16.09 -9.56 11.42
CA LEU A 64 16.07 -10.46 12.58
C LEU A 64 17.50 -10.77 13.02
N PRO A 65 17.70 -11.20 14.28
CA PRO A 65 18.96 -11.80 14.71
C PRO A 65 19.37 -12.99 13.83
N ASP A 66 20.66 -13.15 13.59
CA ASP A 66 21.21 -14.15 12.66
C ASP A 66 20.84 -15.61 12.99
N ILE A 67 20.51 -15.91 14.25
CA ILE A 67 20.02 -17.23 14.66
C ILE A 67 18.78 -17.69 13.89
N PHE A 68 18.06 -16.76 13.26
CA PHE A 68 16.85 -17.04 12.46
C PHE A 68 17.14 -17.20 10.97
N SER A 69 18.39 -17.12 10.52
CA SER A 69 18.75 -17.12 9.08
C SER A 69 18.31 -18.38 8.33
N SER A 70 18.28 -19.54 8.99
CA SER A 70 17.79 -20.78 8.37
C SER A 70 16.30 -20.80 8.11
N ILE A 71 15.49 -20.11 8.94
CA ILE A 71 14.02 -20.11 8.88
C ILE A 71 13.52 -18.88 8.16
N TYR A 72 14.09 -17.73 8.45
CA TYR A 72 13.76 -16.43 7.89
C TYR A 72 14.97 -15.82 7.17
N PRO A 73 15.44 -16.41 6.05
CA PRO A 73 16.57 -15.85 5.32
C PRO A 73 16.27 -14.42 4.85
N GLY A 74 17.22 -13.53 5.05
CA GLY A 74 17.14 -12.12 4.72
C GLY A 74 17.28 -11.86 3.21
N ALA A 75 17.15 -10.59 2.82
CA ALA A 75 17.22 -10.17 1.42
C ALA A 75 18.63 -10.25 0.78
N GLY A 76 19.64 -10.59 1.55
CA GLY A 76 21.04 -10.69 1.12
C GLY A 76 21.88 -9.45 1.44
N GLY A 77 23.17 -9.54 1.19
CA GLY A 77 24.19 -8.57 1.61
C GLY A 77 24.82 -8.91 2.96
N CYS A 78 26.03 -8.37 3.20
CA CYS A 78 26.87 -8.75 4.36
C CYS A 78 26.23 -8.53 5.76
N SER A 79 25.17 -7.74 5.85
CA SER A 79 24.54 -7.39 7.13
C SER A 79 23.09 -7.88 7.29
N HIS A 80 22.56 -8.65 6.32
CA HIS A 80 21.14 -9.01 6.27
C HIS A 80 20.92 -10.51 6.06
N THR A 81 21.48 -11.32 6.94
CA THR A 81 21.39 -12.79 6.88
C THR A 81 20.00 -13.30 7.23
N ALA A 82 19.31 -12.62 8.14
CA ALA A 82 17.96 -12.98 8.58
C ALA A 82 17.01 -11.78 8.52
N GLY A 83 15.76 -12.02 8.13
CA GLY A 83 14.74 -10.96 8.06
C GLY A 83 13.33 -11.49 7.85
N VAL A 84 12.36 -10.74 8.35
CA VAL A 84 10.93 -10.95 8.09
C VAL A 84 10.45 -9.92 7.07
N LYS A 85 9.62 -10.37 6.15
CA LYS A 85 8.82 -9.51 5.27
C LYS A 85 7.34 -9.74 5.58
N ILE A 86 6.62 -8.65 5.76
CA ILE A 86 5.17 -8.66 5.94
C ILE A 86 4.54 -8.04 4.70
N GLN A 87 3.71 -8.82 4.04
CA GLN A 87 2.91 -8.40 2.89
C GLN A 87 1.53 -7.98 3.40
N LEU A 88 1.03 -6.83 2.98
CA LEU A 88 -0.31 -6.33 3.34
C LEU A 88 -1.04 -5.85 2.10
N GLU A 89 -2.27 -6.34 1.92
CA GLU A 89 -3.25 -5.73 1.05
C GLU A 89 -4.40 -5.21 1.90
N TYR A 90 -4.74 -3.93 1.77
CA TYR A 90 -5.81 -3.33 2.54
C TYR A 90 -6.73 -2.46 1.70
N GLY A 91 -7.98 -2.36 2.14
CA GLY A 91 -8.98 -1.47 1.56
C GLY A 91 -8.82 -0.04 2.08
N LEU A 92 -8.46 0.90 1.20
CA LEU A 92 -8.17 2.29 1.58
C LEU A 92 -9.34 2.98 2.30
N LEU A 93 -10.56 2.72 1.87
CA LEU A 93 -11.76 3.39 2.39
C LEU A 93 -12.32 2.72 3.62
N SER A 94 -12.33 1.40 3.64
CA SER A 94 -12.85 0.61 4.76
C SER A 94 -11.83 0.41 5.87
N GLY A 95 -10.54 0.51 5.57
CA GLY A 95 -9.46 0.13 6.48
C GLY A 95 -9.32 -1.36 6.71
N GLN A 96 -10.08 -2.18 5.99
CA GLN A 96 -10.01 -3.63 6.11
C GLN A 96 -8.67 -4.16 5.62
N PHE A 97 -8.01 -4.99 6.42
CA PHE A 97 -6.89 -5.80 5.97
C PHE A 97 -7.45 -6.97 5.15
N LEU A 98 -7.26 -6.90 3.84
CA LEU A 98 -7.77 -7.89 2.90
C LEU A 98 -6.91 -9.15 2.90
N HIS A 99 -5.60 -8.95 2.97
CA HIS A 99 -4.60 -10.00 3.08
C HIS A 99 -3.43 -9.52 3.91
N ILE A 100 -2.95 -10.36 4.79
CA ILE A 100 -1.69 -10.19 5.50
C ILE A 100 -0.93 -11.51 5.48
N HIS A 101 0.35 -11.45 5.17
CA HIS A 101 1.22 -12.63 5.15
C HIS A 101 2.58 -12.28 5.71
N THR A 102 3.12 -13.16 6.53
CA THR A 102 4.47 -13.07 7.08
C THR A 102 5.35 -14.13 6.46
N GLY A 103 6.51 -13.74 5.97
CA GLY A 103 7.44 -14.66 5.34
C GLY A 103 8.89 -14.21 5.45
N PRO A 104 9.84 -14.96 4.89
CA PRO A 104 11.25 -14.61 4.91
C PRO A 104 11.53 -13.31 4.13
N GLY A 105 12.52 -12.55 4.60
CA GLY A 105 12.90 -11.25 4.02
C GLY A 105 13.26 -11.31 2.54
N LYS A 106 13.78 -12.45 2.06
CA LYS A 106 14.14 -12.67 0.64
C LYS A 106 12.94 -12.91 -0.29
N GLN A 107 11.72 -13.07 0.23
CA GLN A 107 10.54 -13.34 -0.59
C GLN A 107 10.28 -12.20 -1.57
N HIS A 108 10.09 -12.53 -2.85
CA HIS A 108 9.82 -11.55 -3.89
C HIS A 108 8.37 -11.05 -3.84
N ASP A 109 8.18 -9.74 -3.92
CA ASP A 109 6.86 -9.08 -3.92
C ASP A 109 5.99 -9.58 -5.08
N ARG A 110 6.58 -9.79 -6.26
CA ARG A 110 5.89 -10.32 -7.45
C ARG A 110 5.15 -11.62 -7.17
N THR A 111 5.78 -12.58 -6.49
CA THR A 111 5.15 -13.88 -6.17
C THR A 111 3.90 -13.70 -5.32
N TYR A 112 3.97 -12.80 -4.34
CA TYR A 112 2.82 -12.53 -3.48
C TYR A 112 1.69 -11.79 -4.21
N GLY A 113 2.02 -10.90 -5.14
CA GLY A 113 1.03 -10.19 -5.97
C GLY A 113 0.10 -11.14 -6.70
N SER A 114 0.64 -12.24 -7.23
CA SER A 114 -0.15 -13.28 -7.90
C SER A 114 -1.08 -14.05 -6.93
N LEU A 115 -0.66 -14.25 -5.67
CA LEU A 115 -1.49 -14.89 -4.65
C LEU A 115 -2.71 -14.04 -4.24
N CYS A 116 -2.60 -12.72 -4.30
CA CYS A 116 -3.71 -11.81 -4.01
C CYS A 116 -4.72 -11.68 -5.17
N ALA A 117 -4.31 -11.97 -6.40
CA ALA A 117 -5.13 -11.79 -7.59
C ALA A 117 -6.48 -12.55 -7.55
N PRO A 118 -6.60 -13.80 -7.03
CA PRO A 118 -7.86 -14.51 -6.96
C PRO A 118 -8.98 -13.80 -6.19
N THR A 119 -8.64 -12.97 -5.21
CA THR A 119 -9.60 -12.27 -4.34
C THR A 119 -10.10 -10.94 -4.88
N VAL A 120 -9.55 -10.50 -6.01
CA VAL A 120 -10.03 -9.33 -6.74
C VAL A 120 -11.41 -9.62 -7.31
N THR A 121 -12.33 -8.68 -7.18
CA THR A 121 -13.68 -8.75 -7.71
C THR A 121 -13.96 -7.60 -8.66
N ALA A 122 -15.01 -7.72 -9.46
CA ALA A 122 -15.41 -6.65 -10.38
C ALA A 122 -15.56 -5.30 -9.66
N ASN A 123 -15.15 -4.24 -10.34
CA ASN A 123 -15.14 -2.87 -9.85
C ASN A 123 -14.17 -2.60 -8.66
N ASP A 124 -13.23 -3.49 -8.36
CA ASP A 124 -12.10 -3.14 -7.51
C ASP A 124 -11.11 -2.25 -8.28
N LEU A 125 -10.50 -1.27 -7.61
CA LEU A 125 -9.34 -0.55 -8.11
C LEU A 125 -8.09 -1.04 -7.38
N CYS A 126 -7.19 -1.71 -8.10
CA CYS A 126 -5.95 -2.25 -7.55
C CYS A 126 -4.79 -1.27 -7.77
N ILE A 127 -4.15 -0.81 -6.69
CA ILE A 127 -2.97 0.06 -6.71
C ILE A 127 -1.83 -0.69 -6.04
N ARG A 128 -0.76 -0.97 -6.79
CA ARG A 128 0.36 -1.80 -6.31
C ARG A 128 1.69 -1.07 -6.51
N ASP A 129 2.65 -1.34 -5.62
CA ASP A 129 4.02 -0.87 -5.82
C ASP A 129 4.67 -1.51 -7.05
N LEU A 130 5.70 -0.83 -7.60
CA LEU A 130 6.43 -1.30 -8.77
C LEU A 130 7.10 -2.69 -8.56
N GLY A 131 7.37 -3.09 -7.33
CA GLY A 131 7.84 -4.43 -6.97
C GLY A 131 6.87 -5.55 -7.39
N TYR A 132 5.58 -5.26 -7.40
CA TYR A 132 4.50 -6.19 -7.80
C TYR A 132 4.17 -6.12 -9.30
N PHE A 133 4.86 -5.31 -10.08
CA PHE A 133 4.58 -5.16 -11.51
C PHE A 133 4.77 -6.48 -12.27
N HIS A 134 3.66 -7.05 -12.73
CA HIS A 134 3.60 -8.28 -13.50
C HIS A 134 2.42 -8.24 -14.46
N LEU A 135 2.68 -8.30 -15.76
CA LEU A 135 1.66 -8.10 -16.80
C LEU A 135 0.52 -9.12 -16.73
N LYS A 136 0.83 -10.39 -16.47
CA LYS A 136 -0.19 -11.44 -16.31
C LYS A 136 -1.14 -11.18 -15.15
N ASP A 137 -0.65 -10.62 -14.03
CA ASP A 137 -1.52 -10.27 -12.90
C ASP A 137 -2.43 -9.09 -13.25
N LEU A 138 -1.92 -8.11 -14.00
CA LEU A 138 -2.72 -6.97 -14.48
C LEU A 138 -3.78 -7.43 -15.48
N GLN A 139 -3.45 -8.35 -16.39
CA GLN A 139 -4.41 -8.97 -17.28
C GLN A 139 -5.49 -9.71 -16.49
N HIS A 140 -5.11 -10.51 -15.51
CA HIS A 140 -6.06 -11.23 -14.67
C HIS A 140 -7.02 -10.29 -13.88
N ILE A 141 -6.52 -9.13 -13.42
CA ILE A 141 -7.36 -8.09 -12.81
C ILE A 141 -8.39 -7.58 -13.84
N GLN A 142 -7.96 -7.33 -15.07
CA GLN A 142 -8.82 -6.88 -16.16
C GLN A 142 -9.87 -7.94 -16.52
N ASP A 143 -9.50 -9.21 -16.62
CA ASP A 143 -10.40 -10.34 -16.92
C ASP A 143 -11.52 -10.47 -15.88
N LYS A 144 -11.24 -10.06 -14.63
CA LYS A 144 -12.23 -9.99 -13.55
C LYS A 144 -13.11 -8.74 -13.57
N LYS A 145 -13.04 -7.93 -14.63
CA LYS A 145 -13.74 -6.64 -14.74
C LYS A 145 -13.38 -5.68 -13.59
N ALA A 146 -12.15 -5.76 -13.10
CA ALA A 146 -11.58 -4.85 -12.12
C ALA A 146 -10.60 -3.89 -12.80
N TYR A 147 -10.24 -2.84 -12.08
CA TYR A 147 -9.36 -1.79 -12.56
C TYR A 147 -8.02 -1.84 -11.86
N TYR A 148 -7.00 -1.33 -12.53
CA TYR A 148 -5.68 -1.14 -11.93
C TYR A 148 -5.07 0.20 -12.33
N ILE A 149 -4.20 0.73 -11.46
CA ILE A 149 -3.24 1.78 -11.77
C ILE A 149 -1.88 1.28 -11.31
N SER A 150 -0.95 1.12 -12.24
CA SER A 150 0.39 0.61 -11.96
C SER A 150 1.46 1.49 -12.60
N ARG A 151 2.62 1.63 -11.95
CA ARG A 151 3.81 2.16 -12.63
C ARG A 151 4.41 1.09 -13.52
N ILE A 152 5.04 1.52 -14.62
CA ILE A 152 5.77 0.65 -15.54
C ILE A 152 7.28 0.74 -15.23
N LYS A 153 7.97 -0.40 -15.27
CA LYS A 153 9.43 -0.45 -15.19
C LYS A 153 10.05 0.18 -16.43
N SER A 154 11.14 0.93 -16.29
CA SER A 154 11.80 1.66 -17.39
C SER A 154 12.29 0.77 -18.53
N ASN A 155 12.49 -0.53 -18.30
CA ASN A 155 12.89 -1.50 -19.30
C ASN A 155 11.71 -2.22 -19.98
N THR A 156 10.46 -1.91 -19.61
CA THR A 156 9.27 -2.48 -20.25
C THR A 156 9.05 -1.81 -21.60
N ARG A 157 8.85 -2.61 -22.63
CA ARG A 157 8.56 -2.13 -23.97
C ARG A 157 7.09 -1.80 -24.11
N ILE A 158 6.80 -0.69 -24.78
CA ILE A 158 5.45 -0.19 -25.05
C ILE A 158 5.31 -0.08 -26.57
N TYR A 159 4.17 -0.49 -27.07
CA TYR A 159 3.88 -0.55 -28.50
C TYR A 159 2.56 0.14 -28.81
N GLN A 160 2.39 0.58 -30.05
CA GLN A 160 1.11 0.90 -30.67
C GLN A 160 0.87 -0.03 -31.85
N LYS A 161 -0.39 -0.21 -32.21
CA LYS A 161 -0.75 -0.99 -33.40
C LYS A 161 -0.26 -0.24 -34.64
N ASN A 162 0.39 -0.96 -35.56
CA ASN A 162 0.81 -0.40 -36.82
C ASN A 162 -0.42 -0.25 -37.74
N LEU A 163 -0.68 0.94 -38.21
CA LEU A 163 -1.80 1.20 -39.11
C LEU A 163 -1.53 0.65 -40.53
N ASN A 164 -0.25 0.50 -40.90
CA ASN A 164 0.18 0.02 -42.21
C ASN A 164 1.17 -1.14 -42.04
N PRO A 165 0.73 -2.32 -41.55
CA PRO A 165 1.61 -3.48 -41.40
C PRO A 165 1.93 -4.08 -42.79
N ASP A 166 3.08 -4.74 -42.90
CA ASP A 166 3.42 -5.50 -44.10
C ASP A 166 2.63 -6.80 -44.16
N TYR A 167 2.23 -7.17 -45.36
CA TYR A 167 1.49 -8.41 -45.63
C TYR A 167 2.32 -9.37 -46.46
N PHE A 168 2.11 -10.66 -46.27
CA PHE A 168 2.51 -11.69 -47.20
C PHE A 168 1.59 -11.72 -48.43
N GLN A 169 2.00 -12.41 -49.52
CA GLN A 169 1.17 -12.55 -50.70
C GLN A 169 -0.19 -13.22 -50.43
N ASP A 170 -0.30 -14.01 -49.38
CA ASP A 170 -1.52 -14.69 -48.96
C ASP A 170 -2.42 -13.82 -48.02
N GLY A 171 -2.10 -12.56 -47.84
CA GLY A 171 -2.88 -11.62 -47.01
C GLY A 171 -2.60 -11.69 -45.50
N ARG A 172 -1.74 -12.58 -45.05
CA ARG A 172 -1.34 -12.63 -43.62
C ARG A 172 -0.36 -11.51 -43.28
N ILE A 173 -0.51 -10.90 -42.09
CA ILE A 173 0.41 -9.88 -41.60
C ILE A 173 1.77 -10.50 -41.35
N LYS A 174 2.83 -9.86 -41.83
CA LYS A 174 4.21 -10.27 -41.55
C LYS A 174 4.51 -10.11 -40.07
N LYS A 175 4.96 -11.19 -39.44
CA LYS A 175 5.30 -11.20 -38.02
C LYS A 175 6.33 -10.10 -37.70
N GLY A 176 6.00 -9.26 -36.70
CA GLY A 176 6.84 -8.14 -36.25
C GLY A 176 6.48 -6.78 -36.84
N THR A 177 5.64 -6.69 -37.88
CA THR A 177 5.21 -5.41 -38.46
C THR A 177 3.85 -4.95 -37.91
N GLU A 178 3.13 -5.80 -37.16
CA GLU A 178 1.83 -5.51 -36.58
C GLU A 178 1.87 -4.41 -35.53
N TYR A 179 3.00 -4.29 -34.83
CA TYR A 179 3.15 -3.32 -33.73
C TYR A 179 4.43 -2.50 -33.92
N ILE A 180 4.35 -1.20 -33.67
CA ILE A 180 5.47 -0.25 -33.65
C ILE A 180 5.84 0.02 -32.20
N GLN A 181 7.12 -0.18 -31.85
CA GLN A 181 7.61 0.14 -30.52
C GLN A 181 7.74 1.66 -30.35
N ILE A 182 7.20 2.17 -29.24
CA ILE A 182 7.32 3.58 -28.88
C ILE A 182 8.68 3.80 -28.21
N ASP A 183 9.46 4.74 -28.75
CA ASP A 183 10.69 5.19 -28.11
C ASP A 183 10.37 6.19 -27.01
N MET A 184 10.55 5.73 -25.76
CA MET A 184 10.26 6.53 -24.57
C MET A 184 11.25 7.69 -24.36
N GLU A 185 12.47 7.62 -24.94
CA GLU A 185 13.43 8.73 -24.86
C GLU A 185 13.01 9.85 -25.83
N VAL A 186 12.61 9.49 -27.04
CA VAL A 186 12.08 10.45 -28.02
C VAL A 186 10.80 11.12 -27.46
N LEU A 187 9.88 10.32 -26.94
CA LEU A 187 8.65 10.85 -26.34
C LEU A 187 8.94 11.78 -25.15
N MET A 188 9.87 11.40 -24.27
CA MET A 188 10.25 12.24 -23.13
C MET A 188 10.79 13.60 -23.61
N ASN A 189 11.62 13.59 -24.64
CA ASN A 189 12.24 14.83 -25.17
C ASN A 189 11.24 15.74 -25.88
N SER A 190 10.13 15.20 -26.42
CA SER A 190 9.07 15.99 -27.05
C SER A 190 8.13 16.67 -26.04
N LEU A 191 8.11 16.23 -24.78
CA LEU A 191 7.26 16.80 -23.75
C LEU A 191 7.95 17.98 -23.05
N GLN A 192 7.16 18.95 -22.56
CA GLN A 192 7.67 20.00 -21.67
C GLN A 192 7.77 19.50 -20.23
N PRO A 193 8.68 20.06 -19.39
CA PRO A 193 8.71 19.75 -17.96
C PRO A 193 7.35 19.97 -17.30
N GLY A 194 6.87 18.96 -16.53
CA GLY A 194 5.55 18.96 -15.91
C GLY A 194 4.40 18.52 -16.84
N GLN A 195 4.62 18.35 -18.13
CA GLN A 195 3.61 17.92 -19.08
C GLN A 195 3.27 16.44 -18.90
N THR A 196 1.99 16.12 -19.13
CA THR A 196 1.48 14.75 -19.15
C THR A 196 0.97 14.41 -20.54
N TYR A 197 1.26 13.23 -21.02
CA TYR A 197 0.84 12.71 -22.32
C TYR A 197 0.20 11.33 -22.16
N GLU A 198 -0.85 11.06 -22.94
CA GLU A 198 -1.58 9.79 -22.92
C GLU A 198 -1.44 9.05 -24.25
N ILE A 199 -1.18 7.76 -24.17
CA ILE A 199 -1.24 6.81 -25.26
C ILE A 199 -2.44 5.90 -24.98
N SER A 200 -3.56 6.17 -25.67
CA SER A 200 -4.84 5.51 -25.36
C SER A 200 -4.85 4.03 -25.72
N ASP A 201 -4.24 3.66 -26.85
CA ASP A 201 -4.25 2.31 -27.41
C ASP A 201 -2.84 1.72 -27.40
N ALA A 202 -2.25 1.65 -26.21
CA ALA A 202 -0.94 1.06 -26.01
C ALA A 202 -1.02 -0.45 -25.73
N TYR A 203 0.03 -1.15 -26.14
CA TYR A 203 0.27 -2.57 -25.85
C TYR A 203 1.56 -2.68 -25.06
N VAL A 204 1.47 -3.18 -23.84
CA VAL A 204 2.59 -3.21 -22.90
C VAL A 204 3.17 -4.62 -22.78
N GLY A 205 4.50 -4.72 -22.88
CA GLY A 205 5.23 -5.99 -22.82
C GLY A 205 5.62 -6.53 -24.20
N MET A 206 6.75 -7.20 -24.26
CA MET A 206 7.29 -7.73 -25.51
C MET A 206 6.47 -8.92 -26.03
N THR A 207 6.11 -9.84 -25.15
CA THR A 207 5.40 -11.08 -25.48
C THR A 207 3.90 -10.94 -25.20
N ASP A 208 3.56 -10.49 -24.00
CA ASP A 208 2.16 -10.48 -23.53
C ASP A 208 1.31 -9.41 -24.22
N LYS A 209 1.93 -8.27 -24.63
CA LYS A 209 1.24 -7.15 -25.31
C LYS A 209 -0.13 -6.81 -24.69
N VAL A 210 -0.13 -6.59 -23.38
CA VAL A 210 -1.35 -6.29 -22.63
C VAL A 210 -1.90 -4.94 -23.08
N PRO A 211 -3.15 -4.87 -23.58
CA PRO A 211 -3.76 -3.60 -23.98
C PRO A 211 -4.01 -2.73 -22.75
N ALA A 212 -3.60 -1.48 -22.80
CA ALA A 212 -3.76 -0.54 -21.72
C ALA A 212 -3.65 0.92 -22.21
N ARG A 213 -4.18 1.84 -21.43
CA ARG A 213 -3.83 3.26 -21.53
C ARG A 213 -2.49 3.47 -20.81
N VAL A 214 -1.56 4.13 -21.46
CA VAL A 214 -0.27 4.49 -20.87
C VAL A 214 -0.18 5.99 -20.72
N ILE A 215 0.10 6.44 -19.51
CA ILE A 215 0.22 7.85 -19.16
C ILE A 215 1.68 8.14 -18.82
N VAL A 216 2.28 9.06 -19.55
CA VAL A 216 3.65 9.51 -19.38
C VAL A 216 3.63 10.91 -18.81
N HIS A 217 4.20 11.08 -17.62
CA HIS A 217 4.33 12.39 -16.97
C HIS A 217 5.80 12.77 -16.91
N ARG A 218 6.17 13.86 -17.60
CA ARG A 218 7.52 14.44 -17.52
C ARG A 218 7.66 15.20 -16.21
N LEU A 219 8.68 14.88 -15.45
CA LEU A 219 9.01 15.58 -14.21
C LEU A 219 9.51 16.98 -14.50
N THR A 220 9.38 17.89 -13.53
CA THR A 220 10.08 19.17 -13.56
C THR A 220 11.59 18.93 -13.43
N ASP A 221 12.39 19.88 -13.88
CA ASP A 221 13.86 19.75 -13.84
C ASP A 221 14.36 19.57 -12.39
N GLU A 222 13.74 20.24 -11.43
CA GLU A 222 14.07 20.08 -10.00
C GLU A 222 13.78 18.65 -9.51
N GLN A 223 12.64 18.08 -9.87
CA GLN A 223 12.25 16.72 -9.51
C GLN A 223 13.18 15.68 -10.14
N GLN A 224 13.57 15.90 -11.40
CA GLN A 224 14.52 15.05 -12.11
C GLN A 224 15.90 15.11 -11.46
N GLN A 225 16.41 16.29 -11.17
CA GLN A 225 17.70 16.49 -10.49
C GLN A 225 17.72 15.82 -9.11
N LYS A 226 16.64 15.97 -8.34
CA LYS A 226 16.49 15.27 -7.05
C LYS A 226 16.58 13.75 -7.23
N ARG A 227 15.88 13.19 -8.22
CA ARG A 227 15.90 11.76 -8.50
C ARG A 227 17.27 11.25 -8.90
N LEU A 228 18.03 12.01 -9.71
CA LEU A 228 19.40 11.67 -10.10
C LEU A 228 20.36 11.68 -8.88
N ARG A 229 20.20 12.65 -7.98
CA ARG A 229 20.95 12.67 -6.71
C ARG A 229 20.65 11.46 -5.84
N ASP A 230 19.37 11.09 -5.70
CA ASP A 230 18.95 9.91 -4.95
C ASP A 230 19.47 8.63 -5.56
N GLN A 231 19.54 8.53 -6.92
CA GLN A 231 20.16 7.40 -7.61
C GLN A 231 21.66 7.33 -7.31
N ALA A 232 22.40 8.44 -7.39
CA ALA A 232 23.83 8.49 -7.09
C ALA A 232 24.14 8.08 -5.64
N ILE A 233 23.32 8.51 -4.67
CA ILE A 233 23.43 8.08 -3.26
C ILE A 233 23.23 6.57 -3.15
N ARG A 234 22.23 6.00 -3.84
CA ARG A 234 21.96 4.56 -3.83
C ARG A 234 23.10 3.77 -4.51
N GLU A 235 23.67 4.28 -5.61
CA GLU A 235 24.83 3.67 -6.26
C GLU A 235 26.00 3.52 -5.28
N LYS A 236 26.33 4.61 -4.57
CA LYS A 236 27.39 4.60 -3.54
C LYS A 236 27.08 3.62 -2.38
N LYS A 237 25.84 3.67 -1.87
CA LYS A 237 25.45 2.86 -0.69
C LYS A 237 25.39 1.37 -1.00
N LYS A 238 24.99 0.98 -2.22
CA LYS A 238 24.73 -0.42 -2.60
C LYS A 238 25.80 -1.03 -3.50
N GLY A 239 26.82 -0.27 -3.90
CA GLY A 239 27.85 -0.75 -4.84
C GLY A 239 27.31 -1.12 -6.22
N MET A 240 26.14 -0.57 -6.63
CA MET A 240 25.50 -0.85 -7.92
C MET A 240 25.57 0.36 -8.84
N LYS A 241 25.43 0.14 -10.15
CA LYS A 241 25.35 1.23 -11.14
C LYS A 241 24.03 1.15 -11.90
N TYR A 242 23.33 2.28 -12.03
CA TYR A 242 22.20 2.40 -12.94
C TYR A 242 22.68 2.48 -14.39
N SER A 243 21.97 1.82 -15.30
CA SER A 243 22.30 1.92 -16.74
C SER A 243 22.14 3.36 -17.25
N PRO A 244 22.88 3.78 -18.29
CA PRO A 244 22.73 5.10 -18.90
C PRO A 244 21.28 5.39 -19.31
N ARG A 245 20.60 4.40 -19.91
CA ARG A 245 19.17 4.50 -20.27
C ARG A 245 18.28 4.76 -19.06
N SER A 246 18.51 4.06 -17.94
CA SER A 246 17.74 4.26 -16.70
C SER A 246 17.92 5.67 -16.13
N LYS A 247 19.12 6.23 -16.26
CA LYS A 247 19.41 7.61 -15.84
C LYS A 247 18.72 8.63 -16.76
N ARG A 248 18.75 8.44 -18.09
CA ARG A 248 18.03 9.30 -19.03
C ARG A 248 16.52 9.26 -18.76
N LEU A 249 15.91 8.08 -18.67
CA LEU A 249 14.49 7.91 -18.39
C LEU A 249 14.08 8.25 -16.94
N SER A 250 15.01 8.71 -16.09
CA SER A 250 14.67 9.17 -14.74
C SER A 250 13.80 10.43 -14.74
N GLY A 251 13.73 11.17 -15.86
CA GLY A 251 12.92 12.37 -16.03
C GLY A 251 11.41 12.10 -16.21
N ILE A 252 10.96 10.85 -16.28
CA ILE A 252 9.55 10.53 -16.48
C ILE A 252 9.00 9.58 -15.42
N ASN A 253 7.69 9.69 -15.17
CA ASN A 253 6.86 8.66 -14.56
C ASN A 253 5.97 8.06 -15.64
N VAL A 254 5.95 6.73 -15.73
CA VAL A 254 5.10 6.02 -16.68
C VAL A 254 4.12 5.16 -15.91
N TYR A 255 2.84 5.35 -16.19
CA TYR A 255 1.74 4.61 -15.59
C TYR A 255 0.98 3.83 -16.67
N MET A 256 0.39 2.72 -16.30
CA MET A 256 -0.60 2.01 -17.11
C MET A 256 -1.87 1.76 -16.32
N THR A 257 -3.00 1.80 -17.03
CA THR A 257 -4.32 1.53 -16.46
C THR A 257 -5.26 0.96 -17.53
N ASN A 258 -6.21 0.13 -17.12
CA ASN A 258 -7.32 -0.32 -17.96
C ASN A 258 -8.60 0.52 -17.74
N ALA A 259 -8.58 1.49 -16.83
CA ALA A 259 -9.72 2.38 -16.63
C ALA A 259 -9.81 3.40 -17.79
N SER A 260 -10.99 3.60 -18.34
CA SER A 260 -11.21 4.59 -19.41
C SER A 260 -10.97 6.03 -18.92
N THR A 261 -10.79 6.96 -19.85
CA THR A 261 -10.58 8.39 -19.55
C THR A 261 -11.77 9.01 -18.79
N ASN A 262 -12.98 8.53 -19.06
CA ASN A 262 -14.18 8.98 -18.33
C ASN A 262 -14.18 8.55 -16.86
N ILE A 263 -13.56 7.42 -16.54
CA ILE A 263 -13.46 6.89 -15.16
C ILE A 263 -12.26 7.50 -14.44
N VAL A 264 -11.10 7.54 -15.10
CA VAL A 264 -9.86 8.12 -14.56
C VAL A 264 -9.26 9.06 -15.59
N PRO A 265 -9.56 10.36 -15.54
CA PRO A 265 -8.94 11.36 -16.41
C PRO A 265 -7.41 11.33 -16.31
N MET A 266 -6.73 11.58 -17.42
CA MET A 266 -5.26 11.56 -17.54
C MET A 266 -4.57 12.33 -16.40
N GLY A 267 -5.03 13.55 -16.10
CA GLY A 267 -4.44 14.40 -15.04
C GLY A 267 -4.62 13.85 -13.61
N GLN A 268 -5.50 12.86 -13.39
CA GLN A 268 -5.76 12.28 -12.08
C GLN A 268 -5.02 10.95 -11.85
N VAL A 269 -4.40 10.36 -12.87
CA VAL A 269 -3.74 9.05 -12.74
C VAL A 269 -2.60 9.10 -11.73
N HIS A 270 -1.77 10.14 -11.79
CA HIS A 270 -0.66 10.33 -10.85
C HIS A 270 -1.17 10.48 -9.40
N ASP A 271 -2.17 11.35 -9.18
CA ASP A 271 -2.76 11.57 -7.86
C ASP A 271 -3.35 10.27 -7.29
N ARG A 272 -4.11 9.53 -8.09
CA ARG A 272 -4.69 8.25 -7.66
C ARG A 272 -3.64 7.19 -7.37
N TYR A 273 -2.57 7.13 -8.17
CA TYR A 273 -1.44 6.23 -7.84
C TYR A 273 -0.77 6.65 -6.53
N SER A 274 -0.72 7.93 -6.21
CA SER A 274 -0.13 8.44 -4.97
C SER A 274 -0.85 7.96 -3.71
N LEU A 275 -2.12 7.52 -3.81
CA LEU A 275 -2.83 6.87 -2.71
C LEU A 275 -2.09 5.64 -2.16
N ARG A 276 -1.22 5.04 -2.95
CA ARG A 276 -0.34 3.96 -2.50
C ARG A 276 0.46 4.33 -1.25
N TRP A 277 0.87 5.59 -1.11
CA TRP A 277 1.64 6.05 0.05
C TRP A 277 0.92 5.87 1.40
N GLN A 278 -0.39 5.65 1.39
CA GLN A 278 -1.14 5.45 2.63
C GLN A 278 -0.74 4.16 3.37
N ILE A 279 -0.38 3.11 2.63
CA ILE A 279 0.12 1.88 3.26
C ILE A 279 1.49 2.09 3.94
N GLU A 280 2.32 2.97 3.38
CA GLU A 280 3.61 3.31 3.98
C GLU A 280 3.44 4.08 5.31
N ILE A 281 2.38 4.88 5.43
CA ILE A 281 2.01 5.54 6.70
C ILE A 281 1.63 4.48 7.74
N LEU A 282 0.83 3.47 7.37
CA LEU A 282 0.52 2.34 8.26
C LEU A 282 1.78 1.62 8.70
N PHE A 283 2.65 1.23 7.78
CA PHE A 283 3.92 0.58 8.12
C PHE A 283 4.82 1.43 9.01
N LYS A 284 4.80 2.75 8.84
CA LYS A 284 5.49 3.67 9.73
C LYS A 284 4.93 3.59 11.15
N THR A 285 3.60 3.54 11.32
CA THR A 285 2.99 3.39 12.66
C THR A 285 3.34 2.05 13.31
N TRP A 286 3.40 0.97 12.53
CA TRP A 286 3.80 -0.35 13.02
C TRP A 286 5.20 -0.35 13.62
N LYS A 287 6.13 0.35 12.95
CA LYS A 287 7.52 0.48 13.43
C LYS A 287 7.65 1.48 14.57
N SER A 288 6.98 2.63 14.49
CA SER A 288 7.15 3.71 15.47
C SER A 288 6.39 3.49 16.77
N PHE A 289 5.20 2.84 16.73
CA PHE A 289 4.32 2.74 17.89
C PHE A 289 4.18 1.32 18.44
N PHE A 290 4.22 0.32 17.57
CA PHE A 290 4.15 -1.08 17.98
C PHE A 290 5.51 -1.77 18.02
N HIS A 291 6.57 -1.09 17.56
CA HIS A 291 7.94 -1.60 17.57
C HIS A 291 8.09 -3.00 16.97
N ILE A 292 7.30 -3.34 15.94
CA ILE A 292 7.23 -4.68 15.35
C ILE A 292 8.60 -5.18 14.84
N HIS A 293 9.52 -4.27 14.57
CA HIS A 293 10.87 -4.56 14.10
C HIS A 293 11.90 -4.81 15.22
N HIS A 294 11.51 -4.64 16.49
CA HIS A 294 12.40 -4.85 17.63
C HIS A 294 12.39 -6.33 18.03
N CYS A 295 13.24 -7.11 17.40
CA CYS A 295 13.38 -8.54 17.68
C CYS A 295 14.65 -8.85 18.45
N LYS A 296 14.52 -9.60 19.56
CA LYS A 296 15.65 -10.06 20.38
C LYS A 296 16.07 -11.48 19.97
N LYS A 297 17.25 -11.93 20.43
CA LYS A 297 17.68 -13.33 20.35
C LYS A 297 16.87 -14.15 21.33
N ILE A 298 15.80 -14.77 20.86
CA ILE A 298 14.86 -15.60 21.63
C ILE A 298 14.54 -16.87 20.83
N LYS A 299 13.83 -17.84 21.40
CA LYS A 299 13.40 -19.00 20.64
C LYS A 299 12.39 -18.63 19.56
N ARG A 300 12.31 -19.43 18.50
CA ARG A 300 11.45 -19.20 17.32
C ARG A 300 10.00 -18.98 17.69
N GLU A 301 9.42 -19.88 18.48
CA GLU A 301 8.01 -19.82 18.85
C GLU A 301 7.67 -18.55 19.62
N ARG A 302 8.58 -18.08 20.45
CA ARG A 302 8.41 -16.81 21.16
C ARG A 302 8.44 -15.63 20.21
N LEU A 303 9.35 -15.63 19.21
CA LEU A 303 9.37 -14.60 18.15
C LEU A 303 8.05 -14.58 17.38
N GLU A 304 7.58 -15.75 16.94
CA GLU A 304 6.34 -15.87 16.18
C GLU A 304 5.13 -15.45 17.00
N CYS A 305 5.04 -15.83 18.28
CA CYS A 305 3.99 -15.35 19.18
C CYS A 305 3.99 -13.82 19.32
N HIS A 306 5.17 -13.21 19.51
CA HIS A 306 5.27 -11.75 19.58
C HIS A 306 4.83 -11.10 18.26
N LEU A 307 5.24 -11.63 17.12
CA LEU A 307 4.88 -11.12 15.81
C LEU A 307 3.37 -11.17 15.58
N TYR A 308 2.73 -12.32 15.80
CA TYR A 308 1.28 -12.46 15.61
C TYR A 308 0.48 -11.66 16.65
N GLY A 309 0.93 -11.62 17.90
CA GLY A 309 0.31 -10.78 18.93
C GLY A 309 0.34 -9.28 18.57
N GLN A 310 1.47 -8.80 18.05
CA GLN A 310 1.58 -7.42 17.56
C GLN A 310 0.70 -7.17 16.32
N LEU A 311 0.60 -8.12 15.38
CA LEU A 311 -0.28 -7.99 14.23
C LEU A 311 -1.75 -7.93 14.62
N ILE A 312 -2.17 -8.71 15.61
CA ILE A 312 -3.53 -8.65 16.19
C ILE A 312 -3.78 -7.27 16.80
N ALA A 313 -2.87 -6.77 17.62
CA ALA A 313 -3.00 -5.44 18.23
C ALA A 313 -3.05 -4.32 17.17
N ILE A 314 -2.22 -4.40 16.14
CA ILE A 314 -2.21 -3.48 15.00
C ILE A 314 -3.55 -3.52 14.24
N LEU A 315 -4.08 -4.71 13.98
CA LEU A 315 -5.35 -4.88 13.28
C LEU A 315 -6.51 -4.23 14.07
N LEU A 316 -6.60 -4.52 15.36
CA LEU A 316 -7.62 -3.94 16.24
C LEU A 316 -7.50 -2.42 16.33
N CYS A 317 -6.28 -1.90 16.53
CA CYS A 317 -6.02 -0.46 16.58
C CYS A 317 -6.37 0.23 15.26
N SER A 318 -5.97 -0.35 14.14
CA SER A 318 -6.27 0.18 12.81
C SER A 318 -7.77 0.17 12.54
N SER A 319 -8.46 -0.91 12.86
CA SER A 319 -9.92 -1.00 12.72
C SER A 319 -10.64 0.09 13.52
N THR A 320 -10.27 0.27 14.79
CA THR A 320 -10.82 1.35 15.65
C THR A 320 -10.55 2.73 15.04
N MET A 321 -9.33 2.97 14.55
CA MET A 321 -8.97 4.24 13.91
C MET A 321 -9.82 4.51 12.66
N PHE A 322 -10.04 3.51 11.82
CA PHE A 322 -10.86 3.68 10.61
C PHE A 322 -12.33 3.94 10.94
N GLN A 323 -12.88 3.31 11.96
CA GLN A 323 -14.24 3.62 12.46
C GLN A 323 -14.33 5.06 12.99
N MET A 324 -13.38 5.50 13.79
CA MET A 324 -13.31 6.88 14.28
C MET A 324 -13.18 7.89 13.14
N ARG A 325 -12.38 7.59 12.11
CA ARG A 325 -12.24 8.42 10.90
C ARG A 325 -13.59 8.65 10.22
N GLN A 326 -14.37 7.59 10.06
CA GLN A 326 -15.69 7.69 9.44
C GLN A 326 -16.68 8.49 10.28
N LEU A 327 -16.72 8.23 11.59
CA LEU A 327 -17.58 8.98 12.51
C LEU A 327 -17.23 10.48 12.51
N LEU A 328 -15.95 10.82 12.49
CA LEU A 328 -15.51 12.23 12.42
C LEU A 328 -15.87 12.88 11.07
N LEU A 329 -15.71 12.15 9.96
CA LEU A 329 -16.16 12.65 8.66
C LEU A 329 -17.67 12.88 8.64
N MET A 330 -18.46 11.91 9.11
CA MET A 330 -19.93 12.02 9.12
C MET A 330 -20.43 13.14 10.01
N LYS A 331 -19.95 13.19 11.27
CA LYS A 331 -20.47 14.13 12.28
C LYS A 331 -19.86 15.53 12.17
N LYS A 332 -18.62 15.65 11.74
CA LYS A 332 -17.85 16.91 11.79
C LYS A 332 -17.26 17.32 10.44
N LYS A 333 -17.44 16.53 9.38
CA LYS A 333 -16.84 16.79 8.05
C LYS A 333 -15.34 17.07 8.10
N ARG A 334 -14.60 16.32 8.94
CA ARG A 334 -13.16 16.50 9.17
C ARG A 334 -12.36 15.28 8.73
N GLU A 335 -11.19 15.53 8.16
CA GLU A 335 -10.24 14.47 7.82
C GLU A 335 -9.32 14.19 9.00
N LEU A 336 -9.14 12.90 9.31
CA LEU A 336 -8.30 12.41 10.38
C LEU A 336 -6.90 12.05 9.87
N SER A 337 -5.86 12.42 10.63
CA SER A 337 -4.51 11.94 10.41
C SER A 337 -4.35 10.54 10.99
N GLU A 338 -4.17 9.53 10.13
CA GLU A 338 -3.99 8.13 10.53
C GLU A 338 -2.83 7.95 11.52
N TYR A 339 -1.71 8.62 11.26
CA TYR A 339 -0.54 8.57 12.14
C TYR A 339 -0.83 9.09 13.55
N LYS A 340 -1.46 10.27 13.66
CA LYS A 340 -1.82 10.83 14.96
C LYS A 340 -2.88 9.99 15.66
N ALA A 341 -3.84 9.48 14.91
CA ALA A 341 -4.94 8.70 15.47
C ALA A 341 -4.47 7.38 16.06
N ILE A 342 -3.64 6.63 15.36
CA ILE A 342 -3.08 5.37 15.88
C ILE A 342 -2.24 5.65 17.14
N TYR A 343 -1.45 6.72 17.14
CA TYR A 343 -0.69 7.14 18.32
C TYR A 343 -1.57 7.35 19.54
N MET A 344 -2.70 8.04 19.37
CA MET A 344 -3.63 8.34 20.48
C MET A 344 -4.43 7.11 20.90
N ILE A 345 -4.95 6.33 19.93
CA ILE A 345 -5.88 5.22 20.21
C ILE A 345 -5.15 4.08 20.93
N LYS A 346 -3.89 3.76 20.58
CA LYS A 346 -3.17 2.64 21.18
C LYS A 346 -3.12 2.70 22.72
N ASP A 347 -3.07 3.90 23.29
CA ASP A 347 -2.95 4.09 24.73
C ASP A 347 -4.29 3.82 25.46
N TYR A 348 -5.42 3.76 24.74
CA TYR A 348 -6.73 3.45 25.30
C TYR A 348 -7.08 1.95 25.29
N PHE A 349 -6.28 1.10 24.63
CA PHE A 349 -6.62 -0.32 24.50
C PHE A 349 -6.77 -1.03 25.84
N PHE A 350 -5.92 -0.73 26.79
CA PHE A 350 -6.02 -1.31 28.12
C PHE A 350 -7.31 -0.89 28.85
N LEU A 351 -7.68 0.38 28.78
CA LEU A 351 -8.93 0.88 29.35
C LEU A 351 -10.16 0.30 28.65
N LEU A 352 -10.10 0.14 27.32
CA LEU A 352 -11.16 -0.52 26.54
C LEU A 352 -11.32 -1.98 26.97
N PHE A 353 -10.23 -2.72 27.12
CA PHE A 353 -10.27 -4.09 27.61
C PHE A 353 -10.93 -4.19 28.99
N GLN A 354 -10.57 -3.34 29.94
CA GLN A 354 -11.17 -3.31 31.26
C GLN A 354 -12.66 -2.93 31.21
N SER A 355 -13.05 -2.03 30.31
CA SER A 355 -14.45 -1.58 30.21
C SER A 355 -15.35 -2.61 29.53
N ILE A 356 -14.85 -3.42 28.60
CA ILE A 356 -15.60 -4.53 27.99
C ILE A 356 -16.03 -5.57 29.04
N GLN A 357 -15.20 -5.77 30.07
CA GLN A 357 -15.48 -6.72 31.15
C GLN A 357 -16.52 -6.20 32.16
N LYS A 358 -16.86 -4.90 32.14
CA LYS A 358 -17.81 -4.30 33.05
C LYS A 358 -19.20 -4.25 32.42
N ASP A 359 -19.47 -3.23 31.63
CA ASP A 359 -20.77 -3.03 30.98
C ASP A 359 -20.64 -2.14 29.74
N THR A 360 -21.74 -2.06 28.97
CA THR A 360 -21.83 -1.26 27.74
C THR A 360 -21.78 0.25 27.99
N GLN A 361 -22.19 0.73 29.16
CA GLN A 361 -22.17 2.17 29.50
C GLN A 361 -20.73 2.62 29.75
N GLU A 362 -19.98 1.85 30.54
CA GLU A 362 -18.55 2.13 30.75
C GLU A 362 -17.73 2.03 29.45
N LEU A 363 -18.01 1.04 28.64
CA LEU A 363 -17.37 0.93 27.31
C LEU A 363 -17.65 2.18 26.45
N SER A 364 -18.90 2.65 26.44
CA SER A 364 -19.29 3.86 25.70
C SER A 364 -18.58 5.10 26.21
N LYS A 365 -18.46 5.28 27.53
CA LYS A 365 -17.72 6.40 28.14
C LYS A 365 -16.24 6.36 27.76
N VAL A 366 -15.63 5.17 27.79
CA VAL A 366 -14.22 5.00 27.42
C VAL A 366 -14.01 5.27 25.94
N LEU A 367 -14.91 4.85 25.04
CA LEU A 367 -14.83 5.14 23.60
C LEU A 367 -15.02 6.62 23.25
N LEU A 368 -15.80 7.36 24.04
CA LEU A 368 -15.97 8.82 23.83
C LEU A 368 -14.68 9.61 24.10
N ARG A 369 -13.82 9.16 25.01
CA ARG A 369 -12.56 9.85 25.33
C ARG A 369 -11.63 9.95 24.12
N PRO A 370 -11.20 8.85 23.46
CA PRO A 370 -10.36 8.93 22.26
C PRO A 370 -11.09 9.66 21.12
N PHE A 371 -12.42 9.53 20.99
CA PHE A 371 -13.17 10.27 19.97
C PHE A 371 -13.04 11.79 20.17
N ASN A 372 -13.23 12.31 21.38
CA ASN A 372 -13.09 13.73 21.68
C ASN A 372 -11.63 14.21 21.49
N LEU A 373 -10.66 13.42 21.91
CA LEU A 373 -9.24 13.70 21.72
C LEU A 373 -8.88 13.79 20.22
N LEU A 374 -9.39 12.87 19.42
CA LEU A 374 -9.18 12.86 17.98
C LEU A 374 -9.87 14.03 17.29
N GLN A 375 -11.04 14.43 17.77
CA GLN A 375 -11.74 15.60 17.25
C GLN A 375 -10.93 16.89 17.45
N GLN A 376 -10.21 17.03 18.56
CA GLN A 376 -9.39 18.19 18.86
C GLN A 376 -8.01 18.13 18.18
N ASN A 377 -7.29 17.01 18.35
CA ASN A 377 -5.86 16.88 18.05
C ASN A 377 -5.55 15.99 16.85
N GLY A 378 -6.53 15.22 16.37
CA GLY A 378 -6.33 14.20 15.32
C GLY A 378 -6.36 14.74 13.89
N ARG A 379 -6.56 16.02 13.66
CA ARG A 379 -6.70 16.61 12.33
C ARG A 379 -5.47 16.36 11.45
N LYS A 380 -5.71 16.13 10.17
CA LYS A 380 -4.65 16.08 9.15
C LYS A 380 -4.14 17.49 8.88
N SER A 381 -2.84 17.63 8.79
CA SER A 381 -2.18 18.93 8.55
C SER A 381 -1.98 19.11 7.05
N HIS A 382 -2.35 20.28 6.50
CA HIS A 382 -2.16 20.67 5.10
C HIS A 382 -0.85 21.47 4.85
N ARG A 383 0.17 21.30 5.71
CA ARG A 383 1.40 22.10 5.74
C ARG A 383 2.19 22.20 4.43
N TYR A 384 1.91 21.36 3.43
CA TYR A 384 2.78 21.27 2.24
C TYR A 384 1.99 21.32 0.93
N GLU A 385 0.80 21.90 0.91
CA GLU A 385 -0.07 21.99 -0.28
C GLU A 385 -0.29 20.65 -1.00
N LYS A 386 -0.05 19.53 -0.30
CA LYS A 386 -0.24 18.19 -0.84
C LYS A 386 -1.69 17.77 -0.69
N LYS A 387 -2.26 17.32 -1.80
CA LYS A 387 -3.59 16.72 -1.81
C LYS A 387 -3.67 15.57 -0.79
N THR A 388 -4.72 15.57 -0.01
CA THR A 388 -5.04 14.49 0.93
C THR A 388 -5.76 13.35 0.22
N ILE A 389 -6.08 12.27 0.95
CA ILE A 389 -6.91 11.18 0.40
C ILE A 389 -8.27 11.73 -0.06
N PHE A 390 -8.89 12.59 0.76
CA PHE A 390 -10.21 13.12 0.48
C PHE A 390 -10.19 14.08 -0.71
N ASP A 391 -9.14 14.91 -0.85
CA ASP A 391 -8.96 15.77 -2.03
C ASP A 391 -8.84 14.94 -3.31
N ILE A 392 -8.02 13.87 -3.29
CA ILE A 392 -7.79 13.00 -4.45
C ILE A 392 -9.07 12.25 -4.84
N LEU A 393 -9.88 11.88 -3.86
CA LEU A 393 -11.13 11.14 -4.08
C LEU A 393 -12.33 12.06 -4.29
N GLY A 394 -12.17 13.37 -4.11
CA GLY A 394 -13.28 14.34 -4.23
C GLY A 394 -14.30 14.20 -3.09
N VAL A 395 -13.88 13.75 -1.89
CA VAL A 395 -14.77 13.67 -0.73
C VAL A 395 -15.03 15.08 -0.20
N ILE A 396 -16.28 15.41 0.03
CA ILE A 396 -16.67 16.71 0.61
C ILE A 396 -16.39 16.72 2.11
N TYR A 397 -15.49 17.60 2.53
CA TYR A 397 -15.13 17.81 3.94
C TYR A 397 -14.71 19.25 4.21
N ASN A 398 -14.71 19.66 5.47
CA ASN A 398 -14.28 21.00 5.87
C ASN A 398 -12.76 21.07 5.88
N CYS A 399 -12.20 21.69 4.84
CA CYS A 399 -10.77 21.95 4.75
C CYS A 399 -10.40 23.21 5.55
N THR A 400 -9.43 23.11 6.45
CA THR A 400 -9.00 24.23 7.32
C THR A 400 -7.95 25.13 6.66
N MET A 401 -7.87 25.19 5.33
CA MET A 401 -6.90 26.08 4.65
C MET A 401 -7.15 27.58 4.91
N PHE A 402 -8.32 27.94 5.46
CA PHE A 402 -8.72 29.34 5.65
C PHE A 402 -8.71 29.84 7.10
N ASP A 403 -8.38 28.99 8.10
CA ASP A 403 -8.43 29.43 9.51
C ASP A 403 -7.15 30.16 10.00
N ASN A 404 -6.17 30.38 9.15
CA ASN A 404 -4.90 31.06 9.53
C ASN A 404 -4.76 32.50 8.98
N GLN A 405 -5.83 33.15 8.54
CA GLN A 405 -5.78 34.58 8.18
C GLN A 405 -6.43 35.48 9.23
N GLY A 406 -6.57 35.03 10.45
CA GLY A 406 -7.13 35.82 11.54
C GLY A 406 -6.60 35.39 12.90
N ALA A 407 -5.37 35.74 13.24
CA ALA A 407 -4.89 35.96 14.61
C ALA A 407 -3.52 36.63 14.54
#